data_e8deed917b60094241e55dc96d2ce578
#
_entry.id   e8deed917b60094241e55dc96d2ce578
#
_cell.length_a   1.000
_cell.length_b   1.000
_cell.length_c   1.000
_cell.angle_alpha   90.00
_cell.angle_beta   90.00
_cell.angle_gamma   90.00
#
_symmetry.space_group_name_H-M   'P 1'
#
loop_
_entity.id
_entity.type
_entity.pdbx_description
1 polymer ?
#
loop_
_entity_poly.entity_id
_entity_poly.type
_entity_poly.pdbx_seq_one_letter_code
_entity_poly.pdbx_strand_id
1 'polypeptide(L)'
;MNIVTENGTQCKKNFETALTKVNDTFLPLIESQMEKNHILLTPYSKQCVMHAISAINSVLDKDGIPWNDTRLDKSTISDILIKVACFQLNAAANPREVYFQLRNVRTAQKDESGKDIWKKQVEMGIEGDGNDSLLARFGRNVQSILPIWKVREGDKFEYPRFNGMEMTPPQWEPKGNGKLVRVVYPIIMKGYDGKSYAEFFIAERADVIRNL
;
A
#
# COMPACT_ATOMS: atom_id res chain seq x y z
N MET A 1 -46.52 -15.44 -46.32
CA MET A 1 -45.05 -15.58 -46.29
C MET A 1 -44.61 -15.09 -44.92
N ASN A 2 -44.46 -16.00 -43.95
CA ASN A 2 -44.14 -15.69 -42.56
C ASN A 2 -42.63 -15.78 -42.41
N ILE A 3 -42.02 -14.64 -42.08
CA ILE A 3 -40.61 -14.58 -41.70
C ILE A 3 -40.52 -14.78 -40.19
N VAL A 4 -40.01 -15.91 -39.79
CA VAL A 4 -39.67 -16.23 -38.41
C VAL A 4 -38.32 -15.61 -38.12
N THR A 5 -38.28 -14.62 -37.24
CA THR A 5 -37.04 -14.08 -36.67
C THR A 5 -36.58 -14.96 -35.53
N GLU A 6 -35.50 -15.74 -35.76
CA GLU A 6 -34.81 -16.48 -34.73
C GLU A 6 -34.09 -15.50 -33.78
N ASN A 7 -34.51 -15.46 -32.56
CA ASN A 7 -33.80 -14.79 -31.46
C ASN A 7 -32.56 -15.62 -31.10
N GLY A 8 -31.42 -15.26 -31.70
CA GLY A 8 -30.13 -15.78 -31.30
C GLY A 8 -29.73 -15.28 -29.90
N THR A 9 -30.00 -16.06 -28.87
CA THR A 9 -29.41 -15.86 -27.55
C THR A 9 -27.93 -16.17 -27.66
N GLN A 10 -27.09 -15.13 -27.82
CA GLN A 10 -25.65 -15.25 -27.68
C GLN A 10 -25.34 -15.63 -26.23
N CYS A 11 -25.06 -16.90 -26.02
CA CYS A 11 -24.49 -17.40 -24.79
C CYS A 11 -23.09 -16.80 -24.66
N LYS A 12 -22.95 -15.71 -23.88
CA LYS A 12 -21.64 -15.18 -23.49
C LYS A 12 -20.91 -16.27 -22.72
N LYS A 13 -19.98 -16.98 -23.36
CA LYS A 13 -19.04 -17.85 -22.67
C LYS A 13 -18.27 -16.97 -21.70
N ASN A 14 -18.62 -17.00 -20.42
CA ASN A 14 -17.83 -16.40 -19.37
C ASN A 14 -16.48 -17.11 -19.34
N PHE A 15 -15.43 -16.39 -19.70
CA PHE A 15 -14.08 -16.92 -19.67
C PHE A 15 -13.61 -16.88 -18.21
N GLU A 16 -13.81 -17.97 -17.48
CA GLU A 16 -13.32 -18.11 -16.11
C GLU A 16 -11.82 -18.36 -16.11
N THR A 17 -11.06 -17.37 -15.69
CA THR A 17 -9.63 -17.52 -15.41
C THR A 17 -9.42 -18.02 -13.98
N ALA A 18 -8.23 -18.56 -13.67
CA ALA A 18 -7.86 -18.90 -12.30
C ALA A 18 -8.00 -17.69 -11.36
N LEU A 19 -7.68 -16.50 -11.85
CA LEU A 19 -7.81 -15.25 -11.12
C LEU A 19 -9.28 -14.88 -10.81
N THR A 20 -10.21 -15.15 -11.73
CA THR A 20 -11.64 -14.96 -11.47
C THR A 20 -12.10 -15.81 -10.31
N LYS A 21 -11.73 -17.10 -10.28
CA LYS A 21 -12.07 -18.00 -9.16
C LYS A 21 -11.49 -17.55 -7.81
N VAL A 22 -10.28 -17.00 -7.82
CA VAL A 22 -9.64 -16.45 -6.62
C VAL A 22 -10.39 -15.22 -6.13
N ASN A 23 -10.76 -14.30 -7.03
CA ASN A 23 -11.58 -13.14 -6.68
C ASN A 23 -12.92 -13.55 -6.08
N ASP A 24 -13.62 -14.51 -6.71
CA ASP A 24 -14.91 -15.02 -6.25
C ASP A 24 -14.83 -15.73 -4.89
N THR A 25 -13.63 -16.18 -4.50
CA THR A 25 -13.40 -16.81 -3.19
C THR A 25 -13.11 -15.76 -2.12
N PHE A 26 -12.19 -14.82 -2.39
CA PHE A 26 -11.72 -13.88 -1.37
C PHE A 26 -12.65 -12.67 -1.17
N LEU A 27 -13.27 -12.16 -2.24
CA LEU A 27 -14.07 -10.94 -2.15
C LEU A 27 -15.27 -11.09 -1.20
N PRO A 28 -16.10 -12.16 -1.31
CA PRO A 28 -17.22 -12.36 -0.39
C PRO A 28 -16.77 -12.58 1.06
N LEU A 29 -15.62 -13.23 1.27
CA LEU A 29 -15.04 -13.40 2.59
C LEU A 29 -14.70 -12.06 3.24
N ILE A 30 -14.04 -11.17 2.49
CA ILE A 30 -13.66 -9.82 2.95
C ILE A 30 -14.91 -8.99 3.20
N GLU A 31 -15.89 -9.01 2.28
CA GLU A 31 -17.17 -8.32 2.45
C GLU A 31 -17.86 -8.73 3.73
N SER A 32 -17.99 -10.04 3.99
CA SER A 32 -18.62 -10.57 5.20
C SER A 32 -17.87 -10.17 6.47
N GLN A 33 -16.54 -10.16 6.46
CA GLN A 33 -15.75 -9.75 7.63
C GLN A 33 -15.84 -8.25 7.89
N MET A 34 -15.83 -7.42 6.84
CA MET A 34 -15.99 -5.98 6.95
C MET A 34 -17.38 -5.62 7.49
N GLU A 35 -18.42 -6.24 6.97
CA GLU A 35 -19.80 -6.06 7.40
C GLU A 35 -20.00 -6.42 8.88
N LYS A 36 -19.48 -7.56 9.33
CA LYS A 36 -19.51 -7.98 10.75
C LYS A 36 -18.84 -6.97 11.68
N ASN A 37 -17.87 -6.21 11.20
CA ASN A 37 -17.19 -5.18 11.95
C ASN A 37 -17.76 -3.77 11.69
N HIS A 38 -18.91 -3.66 11.03
CA HIS A 38 -19.58 -2.41 10.68
C HIS A 38 -18.71 -1.46 9.84
N ILE A 39 -17.80 -2.02 9.02
CA ILE A 39 -16.95 -1.26 8.11
C ILE A 39 -17.55 -1.35 6.71
N LEU A 40 -17.88 -0.19 6.13
CA LEU A 40 -18.43 -0.12 4.79
C LEU A 40 -17.34 -0.34 3.73
N LEU A 41 -17.50 -1.36 2.91
CA LEU A 41 -16.63 -1.61 1.79
C LEU A 41 -17.05 -0.76 0.59
N THR A 42 -16.29 0.29 0.32
CA THR A 42 -16.56 1.18 -0.82
C THR A 42 -16.22 0.51 -2.17
N PRO A 43 -16.76 0.98 -3.31
CA PRO A 43 -16.37 0.48 -4.62
C PRO A 43 -14.86 0.59 -4.87
N TYR A 44 -14.22 1.66 -4.39
CA TYR A 44 -12.77 1.82 -4.49
C TYR A 44 -12.00 0.81 -3.63
N SER A 45 -12.46 0.52 -2.40
CA SER A 45 -11.88 -0.54 -1.57
C SER A 45 -11.92 -1.90 -2.27
N LYS A 46 -13.05 -2.23 -2.92
CA LYS A 46 -13.18 -3.48 -3.72
C LYS A 46 -12.18 -3.52 -4.87
N GLN A 47 -12.02 -2.40 -5.57
CA GLN A 47 -11.04 -2.27 -6.65
C GLN A 47 -9.61 -2.48 -6.13
N CYS A 48 -9.25 -1.88 -4.97
CA CYS A 48 -7.95 -2.08 -4.34
C CYS A 48 -7.70 -3.56 -4.01
N VAL A 49 -8.70 -4.27 -3.48
CA VAL A 49 -8.63 -5.71 -3.21
C VAL A 49 -8.37 -6.51 -4.49
N MET A 50 -9.10 -6.22 -5.57
CA MET A 50 -8.91 -6.90 -6.86
C MET A 50 -7.49 -6.66 -7.42
N HIS A 51 -6.98 -5.42 -7.33
CA HIS A 51 -5.62 -5.10 -7.74
C HIS A 51 -4.58 -5.82 -6.87
N ALA A 52 -4.82 -5.92 -5.56
CA ALA A 52 -3.95 -6.68 -4.65
C ALA A 52 -3.93 -8.17 -5.00
N ILE A 53 -5.08 -8.80 -5.24
CA ILE A 53 -5.17 -10.21 -5.67
C ILE A 53 -4.39 -10.42 -6.98
N SER A 54 -4.53 -9.53 -7.95
CA SER A 54 -3.78 -9.59 -9.21
C SER A 54 -2.26 -9.47 -8.99
N ALA A 55 -1.84 -8.55 -8.13
CA ALA A 55 -0.43 -8.37 -7.79
C ALA A 55 0.15 -9.57 -7.03
N ILE A 56 -0.60 -10.14 -6.08
CA ILE A 56 -0.22 -11.37 -5.36
C ILE A 56 -0.12 -12.53 -6.35
N ASN A 57 -1.08 -12.68 -7.27
CA ASN A 57 -1.02 -13.71 -8.31
C ASN A 57 0.27 -13.62 -9.12
N SER A 58 0.68 -12.41 -9.53
CA SER A 58 1.91 -12.20 -10.27
C SER A 58 3.16 -12.61 -9.48
N VAL A 59 3.16 -12.43 -8.15
CA VAL A 59 4.25 -12.87 -7.28
C VAL A 59 4.27 -14.39 -7.16
N LEU A 60 3.11 -15.03 -6.98
CA LEU A 60 2.98 -16.49 -6.90
C LEU A 60 3.37 -17.16 -8.21
N ASP A 61 2.92 -16.62 -9.35
CA ASP A 61 3.24 -17.14 -10.69
C ASP A 61 4.74 -17.08 -10.98
N LYS A 62 5.41 -16.00 -10.58
CA LYS A 62 6.85 -15.83 -10.72
C LYS A 62 7.64 -16.93 -10.01
N ASP A 63 7.17 -17.37 -8.85
CA ASP A 63 7.80 -18.42 -8.04
C ASP A 63 7.22 -19.81 -8.34
N GLY A 64 6.30 -19.95 -9.30
CA GLY A 64 5.67 -21.20 -9.69
C GLY A 64 4.78 -21.80 -8.58
N ILE A 65 4.18 -20.98 -7.74
CA ILE A 65 3.33 -21.40 -6.61
C ILE A 65 1.86 -21.25 -7.00
N PRO A 66 1.12 -22.33 -7.20
CA PRO A 66 -0.31 -22.22 -7.46
C PRO A 66 -1.10 -21.85 -6.20
N TRP A 67 -2.27 -21.22 -6.36
CA TRP A 67 -3.14 -20.81 -5.26
C TRP A 67 -3.64 -21.98 -4.38
N ASN A 68 -3.66 -23.20 -4.90
CA ASN A 68 -4.03 -24.41 -4.17
C ASN A 68 -2.84 -25.11 -3.52
N ASP A 69 -1.62 -24.56 -3.59
CA ASP A 69 -0.45 -25.13 -2.90
C ASP A 69 -0.75 -25.25 -1.38
N THR A 70 -0.53 -26.43 -0.83
CA THR A 70 -0.76 -26.71 0.60
C THR A 70 0.22 -26.00 1.52
N ARG A 71 1.36 -25.60 1.00
CA ARG A 71 2.38 -24.82 1.73
C ARG A 71 2.03 -23.35 1.79
N LEU A 72 1.13 -22.84 0.92
CA LEU A 72 0.72 -21.45 0.89
C LEU A 72 -0.15 -21.13 2.11
N ASP A 73 0.27 -20.13 2.88
CA ASP A 73 -0.51 -19.64 4.02
C ASP A 73 -1.61 -18.68 3.55
N LYS A 74 -2.80 -19.22 3.36
CA LYS A 74 -3.97 -18.46 2.88
C LYS A 74 -4.54 -17.51 3.94
N SER A 75 -4.28 -17.76 5.23
CA SER A 75 -4.76 -16.89 6.30
C SER A 75 -4.08 -15.53 6.25
N THR A 76 -2.77 -15.50 6.00
CA THR A 76 -2.03 -14.25 5.83
C THR A 76 -2.48 -13.45 4.62
N ILE A 77 -2.88 -14.13 3.54
CA ILE A 77 -3.43 -13.44 2.36
C ILE A 77 -4.76 -12.77 2.70
N SER A 78 -5.65 -13.46 3.42
CA SER A 78 -6.92 -12.86 3.86
C SER A 78 -6.70 -11.62 4.72
N ASP A 79 -5.78 -11.69 5.69
CA ASP A 79 -5.44 -10.56 6.55
C ASP A 79 -4.87 -9.37 5.77
N ILE A 80 -4.03 -9.64 4.78
CA ILE A 80 -3.47 -8.62 3.87
C ILE A 80 -4.59 -7.95 3.08
N LEU A 81 -5.50 -8.73 2.50
CA LEU A 81 -6.57 -8.19 1.67
C LEU A 81 -7.57 -7.36 2.50
N ILE A 82 -7.81 -7.72 3.76
CA ILE A 82 -8.58 -6.90 4.71
C ILE A 82 -7.86 -5.56 4.98
N LYS A 83 -6.55 -5.59 5.24
CA LYS A 83 -5.75 -4.37 5.42
C LYS A 83 -5.79 -3.48 4.18
N VAL A 84 -5.64 -4.07 3.00
CA VAL A 84 -5.75 -3.34 1.72
C VAL A 84 -7.12 -2.68 1.59
N ALA A 85 -8.20 -3.39 1.92
CA ALA A 85 -9.55 -2.85 1.88
C ALA A 85 -9.76 -1.70 2.86
N CYS A 86 -9.33 -1.87 4.12
CA CYS A 86 -9.45 -0.85 5.18
C CYS A 86 -8.64 0.40 4.88
N PHE A 87 -7.42 0.23 4.42
CA PHE A 87 -6.49 1.33 4.16
C PHE A 87 -6.62 1.89 2.74
N GLN A 88 -7.40 1.24 1.88
CA GLN A 88 -7.62 1.61 0.48
C GLN A 88 -6.30 1.74 -0.30
N LEU A 89 -5.32 0.87 -0.01
CA LEU A 89 -4.03 0.87 -0.67
C LEU A 89 -4.12 0.22 -2.05
N ASN A 90 -3.68 0.93 -3.09
CA ASN A 90 -3.82 0.49 -4.47
C ASN A 90 -2.48 -0.05 -5.02
N ALA A 91 -2.42 -1.36 -5.28
CA ALA A 91 -1.26 -2.01 -5.88
C ALA A 91 -1.04 -1.67 -7.37
N ALA A 92 -2.08 -1.15 -8.04
CA ALA A 92 -2.04 -0.73 -9.44
C ALA A 92 -1.95 0.79 -9.64
N ALA A 93 -1.82 1.56 -8.55
CA ALA A 93 -1.58 3.00 -8.63
C ALA A 93 -0.22 3.31 -9.29
N ASN A 94 -0.09 4.50 -9.84
CA ASN A 94 1.18 5.02 -10.36
C ASN A 94 1.42 6.43 -9.78
N PRO A 95 2.36 6.57 -8.84
CA PRO A 95 3.22 5.53 -8.29
C PRO A 95 2.48 4.48 -7.44
N ARG A 96 3.08 3.30 -7.28
CA ARG A 96 2.48 2.18 -6.56
C ARG A 96 2.47 2.44 -5.06
N GLU A 97 1.32 2.19 -4.40
CA GLU A 97 1.15 2.42 -2.96
C GLU A 97 1.58 1.23 -2.09
N VAL A 98 1.47 0.00 -2.63
CA VAL A 98 1.72 -1.24 -1.89
C VAL A 98 2.35 -2.30 -2.80
N TYR A 99 3.23 -3.13 -2.24
CA TYR A 99 3.83 -4.26 -2.94
C TYR A 99 3.70 -5.55 -2.12
N PHE A 100 3.89 -6.67 -2.80
CA PHE A 100 3.83 -8.00 -2.19
C PHE A 100 5.11 -8.77 -2.52
N GLN A 101 5.52 -9.62 -1.58
CA GLN A 101 6.64 -10.54 -1.75
C GLN A 101 6.33 -11.87 -1.10
N LEU A 102 6.94 -12.95 -1.60
CA LEU A 102 6.78 -14.29 -1.06
C LEU A 102 8.00 -14.64 -0.22
N ARG A 103 7.78 -15.13 1.00
CA ARG A 103 8.81 -15.60 1.90
C ARG A 103 8.59 -17.05 2.34
N ASN A 104 9.69 -17.72 2.65
CA ASN A 104 9.65 -18.98 3.37
C ASN A 104 9.68 -18.69 4.87
N VAL A 105 8.66 -19.15 5.59
CA VAL A 105 8.56 -18.96 7.03
C VAL A 105 8.54 -20.35 7.71
N ARG A 106 9.40 -20.52 8.71
CA ARG A 106 9.41 -21.70 9.54
C ARG A 106 8.19 -21.69 10.47
N THR A 107 7.42 -22.76 10.49
CA THR A 107 6.32 -22.89 11.42
C THR A 107 6.82 -23.37 12.79
N ALA A 108 5.99 -23.19 13.84
CA ALA A 108 6.28 -23.77 15.14
C ALA A 108 6.09 -25.31 15.18
N GLN A 109 5.45 -25.87 14.14
CA GLN A 109 5.16 -27.29 14.04
C GLN A 109 6.33 -28.05 13.39
N LYS A 110 6.50 -29.29 13.77
CA LYS A 110 7.44 -30.25 13.15
C LYS A 110 6.66 -31.35 12.47
N ASP A 111 7.26 -31.96 11.46
CA ASP A 111 6.72 -33.15 10.82
C ASP A 111 6.89 -34.40 11.71
N GLU A 112 6.35 -35.53 11.29
CA GLU A 112 6.44 -36.80 12.00
C GLU A 112 7.90 -37.28 12.21
N SER A 113 8.85 -36.78 11.43
CA SER A 113 10.28 -37.07 11.55
C SER A 113 11.04 -36.04 12.41
N GLY A 114 10.34 -35.06 13.01
CA GLY A 114 10.91 -34.02 13.85
C GLY A 114 11.56 -32.88 13.08
N LYS A 115 11.42 -32.81 11.75
CA LYS A 115 11.95 -31.73 10.92
C LYS A 115 11.01 -30.52 10.92
N ASP A 116 11.59 -29.34 10.71
CA ASP A 116 10.84 -28.09 10.65
C ASP A 116 9.93 -28.04 9.40
N ILE A 117 8.67 -27.68 9.61
CA ILE A 117 7.73 -27.44 8.53
C ILE A 117 7.83 -25.99 8.09
N TRP A 118 7.99 -25.79 6.78
CA TRP A 118 8.07 -24.47 6.16
C TRP A 118 6.83 -24.15 5.36
N LYS A 119 6.33 -22.93 5.50
CA LYS A 119 5.23 -22.39 4.71
C LYS A 119 5.68 -21.25 3.80
N LYS A 120 4.96 -21.08 2.71
CA LYS A 120 5.05 -19.92 1.83
C LYS A 120 4.08 -18.85 2.32
N GLN A 121 4.59 -17.72 2.73
CA GLN A 121 3.82 -16.60 3.26
C GLN A 121 3.97 -15.40 2.33
N VAL A 122 2.84 -14.79 1.98
CA VAL A 122 2.82 -13.49 1.30
C VAL A 122 3.01 -12.41 2.35
N GLU A 123 3.92 -11.51 2.10
CA GLU A 123 4.11 -10.29 2.90
C GLU A 123 3.73 -9.07 2.09
N MET A 124 3.14 -8.10 2.77
CA MET A 124 2.78 -6.80 2.21
C MET A 124 3.74 -5.74 2.73
N GLY A 125 4.33 -4.97 1.82
CA GLY A 125 5.08 -3.76 2.15
C GLY A 125 4.36 -2.53 1.61
N ILE A 126 4.38 -1.43 2.38
CA ILE A 126 3.81 -0.15 1.97
C ILE A 126 4.94 0.69 1.38
N GLU A 127 4.75 1.21 0.17
CA GLU A 127 5.69 2.12 -0.49
C GLU A 127 5.63 3.52 0.12
N GLY A 128 6.56 4.39 -0.25
CA GLY A 128 6.56 5.79 0.20
C GLY A 128 5.25 6.50 -0.14
N ASP A 129 4.79 6.35 -1.38
CA ASP A 129 3.52 6.93 -1.85
C ASP A 129 2.29 6.33 -1.15
N GLY A 130 2.38 5.08 -0.72
CA GLY A 130 1.36 4.45 0.13
C GLY A 130 1.30 5.06 1.52
N ASN A 131 2.45 5.38 2.12
CA ASN A 131 2.50 6.08 3.40
C ASN A 131 1.92 7.50 3.28
N ASP A 132 2.22 8.21 2.19
CA ASP A 132 1.65 9.53 1.90
C ASP A 132 0.12 9.45 1.75
N SER A 133 -0.36 8.43 1.04
CA SER A 133 -1.80 8.17 0.87
C SER A 133 -2.49 7.87 2.21
N LEU A 134 -1.85 7.08 3.09
CA LEU A 134 -2.37 6.80 4.44
C LEU A 134 -2.41 8.06 5.29
N LEU A 135 -1.34 8.85 5.27
CA LEU A 135 -1.26 10.09 6.01
C LEU A 135 -2.31 11.10 5.53
N ALA A 136 -2.53 11.22 4.23
CA ALA A 136 -3.56 12.09 3.65
C ALA A 136 -4.99 11.66 4.00
N ARG A 137 -5.26 10.35 4.09
CA ARG A 137 -6.61 9.80 4.37
C ARG A 137 -6.93 9.73 5.85
N PHE A 138 -5.94 9.37 6.69
CA PHE A 138 -6.15 9.02 8.09
C PHE A 138 -5.34 9.88 9.06
N GLY A 139 -4.44 10.75 8.56
CA GLY A 139 -3.62 11.64 9.38
C GLY A 139 -4.51 12.65 10.11
N ARG A 140 -4.35 12.72 11.43
CA ARG A 140 -5.09 13.68 12.24
C ARG A 140 -4.66 15.11 11.89
N ASN A 141 -5.62 15.93 11.47
CA ASN A 141 -5.40 17.32 11.09
C ASN A 141 -4.50 17.54 9.86
N VAL A 142 -4.12 16.50 9.12
CA VAL A 142 -3.40 16.63 7.87
C VAL A 142 -4.35 17.16 6.80
N GLN A 143 -3.98 18.27 6.18
CA GLN A 143 -4.74 18.90 5.10
C GLN A 143 -4.15 18.55 3.74
N SER A 144 -2.84 18.60 3.59
CA SER A 144 -2.15 18.19 2.38
C SER A 144 -0.67 17.86 2.63
N ILE A 145 -0.12 17.00 1.78
CA ILE A 145 1.29 16.65 1.75
C ILE A 145 1.90 17.38 0.56
N LEU A 146 2.98 18.12 0.79
CA LEU A 146 3.67 18.85 -0.25
C LEU A 146 4.84 18.03 -0.82
N PRO A 147 5.33 18.36 -2.02
CA PRO A 147 6.48 17.69 -2.58
C PRO A 147 7.70 17.75 -1.65
N ILE A 148 8.38 16.63 -1.49
CA ILE A 148 9.58 16.53 -0.64
C ILE A 148 10.73 17.34 -1.22
N TRP A 149 11.51 17.98 -0.34
CA TRP A 149 12.73 18.68 -0.70
C TRP A 149 13.91 17.72 -0.59
N LYS A 150 14.60 17.54 -1.70
CA LYS A 150 15.81 16.71 -1.79
C LYS A 150 17.04 17.59 -1.74
N VAL A 151 17.46 17.97 -0.52
CA VAL A 151 18.57 18.89 -0.30
C VAL A 151 19.89 18.17 -0.56
N ARG A 152 20.72 18.75 -1.42
CA ARG A 152 22.00 18.21 -1.88
C ARG A 152 23.19 19.02 -1.37
N GLU A 153 24.37 18.44 -1.41
CA GLU A 153 25.61 19.16 -1.18
C GLU A 153 25.71 20.35 -2.16
N GLY A 154 26.03 21.54 -1.62
CA GLY A 154 26.09 22.80 -2.39
C GLY A 154 24.75 23.56 -2.45
N ASP A 155 23.64 23.00 -2.01
CA ASP A 155 22.42 23.78 -1.83
C ASP A 155 22.55 24.73 -0.64
N LYS A 156 21.89 25.88 -0.76
CA LYS A 156 21.69 26.74 0.40
C LYS A 156 20.49 26.24 1.20
N PHE A 157 20.73 25.87 2.45
CA PHE A 157 19.69 25.40 3.36
C PHE A 157 19.82 26.09 4.72
N GLU A 158 18.70 26.63 5.20
CA GLU A 158 18.59 27.22 6.54
C GLU A 158 17.59 26.39 7.36
N TYR A 159 18.05 25.98 8.54
CA TYR A 159 17.18 25.26 9.47
C TYR A 159 16.12 26.17 10.07
N PRO A 160 14.99 25.59 10.54
CA PRO A 160 14.03 26.31 11.36
C PRO A 160 14.72 26.95 12.57
N ARG A 161 14.32 28.17 12.91
CA ARG A 161 14.86 28.89 14.08
C ARG A 161 13.70 29.38 14.94
N PHE A 162 13.91 29.37 16.25
CA PHE A 162 12.97 30.00 17.16
C PHE A 162 13.11 31.53 17.08
N ASN A 163 11.96 32.19 16.97
CA ASN A 163 11.82 33.63 17.10
C ASN A 163 10.76 33.88 18.18
N GLY A 164 11.19 33.96 19.44
CA GLY A 164 10.30 33.95 20.59
C GLY A 164 9.59 32.61 20.74
N MET A 165 8.25 32.61 20.69
CA MET A 165 7.42 31.40 20.75
C MET A 165 7.08 30.81 19.38
N GLU A 166 7.45 31.49 18.30
CA GLU A 166 7.21 31.05 16.94
C GLU A 166 8.47 30.43 16.34
N MET A 167 8.27 29.44 15.48
CA MET A 167 9.36 28.83 14.72
C MET A 167 9.31 29.31 13.28
N THR A 168 10.41 29.86 12.78
CA THR A 168 10.52 30.21 11.35
C THR A 168 10.62 28.93 10.53
N PRO A 169 9.96 28.84 9.37
CA PRO A 169 10.09 27.69 8.49
C PRO A 169 11.53 27.56 7.96
N PRO A 170 11.97 26.34 7.59
CA PRO A 170 13.25 26.16 6.91
C PRO A 170 13.21 26.86 5.54
N GLN A 171 14.38 27.24 5.03
CA GLN A 171 14.52 27.81 3.69
C GLN A 171 15.46 26.95 2.86
N TRP A 172 15.14 26.77 1.58
CA TRP A 172 15.94 25.97 0.66
C TRP A 172 16.01 26.61 -0.72
N GLU A 173 17.24 26.78 -1.21
CA GLU A 173 17.54 27.19 -2.57
C GLU A 173 18.36 26.09 -3.24
N PRO A 174 17.78 25.33 -4.19
CA PRO A 174 18.50 24.26 -4.88
C PRO A 174 19.57 24.88 -5.82
N LYS A 175 20.80 24.52 -5.59
CA LYS A 175 21.96 24.99 -6.42
C LYS A 175 22.91 23.84 -6.74
N GLY A 176 22.92 22.82 -5.92
CA GLY A 176 23.90 21.75 -5.95
C GLY A 176 23.44 20.54 -6.77
N ASN A 177 24.44 19.91 -7.41
CA ASN A 177 24.30 18.60 -8.06
C ASN A 177 24.98 17.49 -7.24
N GLY A 178 25.36 17.77 -6.00
CA GLY A 178 26.08 16.87 -5.11
C GLY A 178 25.21 15.74 -4.57
N LYS A 179 25.75 15.01 -3.59
CA LYS A 179 25.05 13.92 -2.92
C LYS A 179 23.86 14.45 -2.12
N LEU A 180 22.82 13.65 -2.00
CA LEU A 180 21.71 13.92 -1.12
C LEU A 180 22.19 13.93 0.34
N VAL A 181 21.99 15.03 1.07
CA VAL A 181 22.42 15.18 2.47
C VAL A 181 21.26 15.18 3.43
N ARG A 182 20.10 15.68 3.02
CA ARG A 182 18.87 15.66 3.82
C ARG A 182 17.61 15.63 2.96
N VAL A 183 16.54 15.20 3.58
CA VAL A 183 15.20 15.26 3.01
C VAL A 183 14.33 16.09 3.96
N VAL A 184 13.56 17.02 3.40
CA VAL A 184 12.55 17.76 4.14
C VAL A 184 11.19 17.32 3.64
N TYR A 185 10.32 16.98 4.55
CA TYR A 185 8.96 16.50 4.27
C TYR A 185 7.95 17.53 4.81
N PRO A 186 7.45 18.42 3.96
CA PRO A 186 6.51 19.47 4.36
C PRO A 186 5.08 18.96 4.35
N ILE A 187 4.33 19.26 5.40
CA ILE A 187 2.92 18.89 5.55
C ILE A 187 2.13 20.14 5.91
N ILE A 188 0.98 20.34 5.30
CA ILE A 188 0.02 21.36 5.72
C ILE A 188 -0.92 20.74 6.74
N MET A 189 -0.92 21.30 7.92
CA MET A 189 -1.75 20.90 9.05
C MET A 189 -2.86 21.91 9.30
N LYS A 190 -3.95 21.46 9.91
CA LYS A 190 -5.04 22.33 10.37
C LYS A 190 -4.94 22.51 11.88
N GLY A 191 -4.78 23.74 12.35
CA GLY A 191 -4.73 24.09 13.76
C GLY A 191 -6.11 24.03 14.44
N TYR A 192 -6.11 24.07 15.76
CA TYR A 192 -7.35 24.12 16.56
C TYR A 192 -8.18 25.38 16.31
N ASP A 193 -7.54 26.47 15.90
CA ASP A 193 -8.17 27.74 15.48
C ASP A 193 -8.76 27.69 14.07
N GLY A 194 -8.64 26.54 13.39
CA GLY A 194 -9.08 26.32 12.03
C GLY A 194 -8.15 26.86 10.95
N LYS A 195 -7.05 27.53 11.32
CA LYS A 195 -6.05 28.01 10.36
C LYS A 195 -5.11 26.88 9.93
N SER A 196 -4.64 26.99 8.71
CA SER A 196 -3.63 26.08 8.17
C SER A 196 -2.23 26.60 8.47
N TYR A 197 -1.33 25.69 8.82
CA TYR A 197 0.10 25.98 9.00
C TYR A 197 0.92 24.86 8.38
N ALA A 198 2.17 25.18 8.00
CA ALA A 198 3.10 24.21 7.47
C ALA A 198 3.96 23.64 8.59
N GLU A 199 4.08 22.30 8.63
CA GLU A 199 5.01 21.58 9.49
C GLU A 199 6.06 20.89 8.62
N PHE A 200 7.31 20.86 9.11
CA PHE A 200 8.45 20.37 8.34
C PHE A 200 9.20 19.30 9.13
N PHE A 201 9.23 18.09 8.59
CA PHE A 201 10.03 16.99 9.12
C PHE A 201 11.34 16.91 8.35
N ILE A 202 12.46 16.95 9.06
CA ILE A 202 13.78 16.96 8.46
C ILE A 202 14.50 15.67 8.83
N ALA A 203 14.93 14.90 7.83
CA ALA A 203 15.73 13.70 8.00
C ALA A 203 17.13 13.93 7.43
N GLU A 204 18.14 13.80 8.28
CA GLU A 204 19.55 13.87 7.88
C GLU A 204 20.03 12.52 7.38
N ARG A 205 20.71 12.48 6.25
CA ARG A 205 21.28 11.25 5.70
C ARG A 205 22.19 10.53 6.70
N ALA A 206 22.99 11.29 7.45
CA ALA A 206 23.91 10.73 8.44
C ALA A 206 23.17 9.97 9.55
N ASP A 207 22.00 10.46 9.98
CA ASP A 207 21.19 9.82 11.01
C ASP A 207 20.53 8.55 10.48
N VAL A 208 20.02 8.60 9.25
CA VAL A 208 19.44 7.40 8.61
C VAL A 208 20.47 6.29 8.46
N ILE A 209 21.69 6.61 7.97
CA ILE A 209 22.76 5.61 7.79
C ILE A 209 23.22 5.01 9.13
N ARG A 210 23.23 5.80 10.20
CA ARG A 210 23.61 5.31 11.54
C ARG A 210 22.65 4.29 12.11
N ASN A 211 21.38 4.32 11.68
CA ASN A 211 20.31 3.46 12.18
C ASN A 211 20.01 2.26 11.26
N LEU A 212 20.77 2.07 10.18
CA LEU A 212 20.71 0.90 9.30
C LEU A 212 21.69 -0.17 9.74
#